data_1f82d0bd9995e4eab17066a0740e1531
#
_entry.id   1f82d0bd9995e4eab17066a0740e1531
#
_cell.length_a   1.000
_cell.length_b   1.000
_cell.length_c   1.000
_cell.angle_alpha   90.00
_cell.angle_beta   90.00
_cell.angle_gamma   90.00
#
_symmetry.space_group_name_H-M   'P 1'
#
loop_
_entity.id
_entity.type
_entity.pdbx_description
1 polymer ?
#
loop_
_entity_poly.entity_id
_entity_poly.type
_entity_poly.pdbx_seq_one_letter_code
_entity_poly.pdbx_strand_id
1 'polypeptide(L)'
;KVLNRIFVILALGAIVFVIGYAVSGMKSGGLLRNRFSFDENKNVKVLNRLNTDWVFPDEYFLEIVEVDGIAMEWIKKKDTESDKVILQLHGGAYTRSLKDNGTTYRRMAVQYAKISGASVLTVDYRVAPKHPYPAALEDALLAYRKLLDLGYLPEHIIIAGDSAGGGLALATCLYLKDHDLPMPAAVITMSPWTNLNYQRRKPAYVGDNRADDPYISPYYGEYGGFPPMLMQAGGDEILLNDTLHVAKKAEEAGVSVQQTVYPGMFHVFQALFPELSEANTAWNEVEEFITFIFSDK
;
A
#
# COMPACT_ATOMS: atom_id res chain seq x y z
N LYS A 1 15.25 -26.25 -3.97
CA LYS A 1 14.26 -25.41 -4.69
C LYS A 1 12.82 -25.77 -4.34
N VAL A 2 12.44 -27.06 -4.22
CA VAL A 2 11.09 -27.50 -3.82
C VAL A 2 10.83 -27.20 -2.32
N LEU A 3 11.83 -27.41 -1.44
CA LEU A 3 11.72 -27.10 -0.01
C LEU A 3 11.50 -25.60 0.25
N ASN A 4 12.17 -24.73 -0.49
CA ASN A 4 11.97 -23.27 -0.37
C ASN A 4 10.56 -22.83 -0.81
N ARG A 5 9.98 -23.48 -1.83
CA ARG A 5 8.59 -23.21 -2.24
C ARG A 5 7.57 -23.64 -1.20
N ILE A 6 7.82 -24.77 -0.51
CA ILE A 6 6.96 -25.24 0.58
C ILE A 6 7.04 -24.29 1.79
N PHE A 7 8.22 -23.75 2.10
CA PHE A 7 8.40 -22.76 3.18
C PHE A 7 7.70 -21.43 2.88
N VAL A 8 7.75 -20.97 1.63
CA VAL A 8 7.05 -19.77 1.18
C VAL A 8 5.53 -19.95 1.28
N ILE A 9 5.00 -21.11 0.88
CA ILE A 9 3.56 -21.43 0.99
C ILE A 9 3.10 -21.49 2.47
N LEU A 10 3.94 -21.92 3.40
CA LEU A 10 3.62 -21.98 4.83
C LEU A 10 3.63 -20.59 5.50
N ALA A 11 4.56 -19.72 5.09
CA ALA A 11 4.57 -18.32 5.54
C ALA A 11 3.35 -17.55 5.00
N LEU A 12 2.91 -17.86 3.80
CA LEU A 12 1.69 -17.34 3.16
C LEU A 12 0.41 -17.63 3.93
N GLY A 13 0.30 -18.81 4.51
CA GLY A 13 -0.81 -19.17 5.39
C GLY A 13 -0.94 -18.20 6.58
N ALA A 14 0.18 -17.68 7.13
CA ALA A 14 0.17 -16.75 8.26
C ALA A 14 -0.32 -15.35 7.87
N ILE A 15 0.03 -14.88 6.69
CA ILE A 15 -0.39 -13.56 6.19
C ILE A 15 -1.87 -13.59 5.83
N VAL A 16 -2.34 -14.64 5.16
CA VAL A 16 -3.78 -14.87 4.89
C VAL A 16 -4.54 -15.00 6.20
N PHE A 17 -3.94 -15.56 7.27
CA PHE A 17 -4.59 -15.68 8.57
C PHE A 17 -4.67 -14.36 9.33
N VAL A 18 -3.67 -13.50 9.23
CA VAL A 18 -3.68 -12.16 9.84
C VAL A 18 -4.71 -11.26 9.16
N ILE A 19 -4.82 -11.33 7.83
CA ILE A 19 -5.91 -10.70 7.06
C ILE A 19 -7.22 -11.43 7.34
N GLY A 20 -7.21 -12.76 7.42
CA GLY A 20 -8.35 -13.61 7.73
C GLY A 20 -8.89 -13.44 9.15
N TYR A 21 -8.09 -13.05 10.14
CA TYR A 21 -8.56 -12.76 11.50
C TYR A 21 -9.26 -11.40 11.59
N ALA A 22 -8.81 -10.43 10.83
CA ALA A 22 -9.54 -9.17 10.62
C ALA A 22 -10.85 -9.40 9.84
N VAL A 23 -10.95 -10.49 9.07
CA VAL A 23 -12.06 -10.83 8.17
C VAL A 23 -12.86 -12.06 8.66
N SER A 24 -12.36 -12.88 9.61
CA SER A 24 -12.96 -14.19 9.89
C SER A 24 -13.94 -14.23 11.05
N GLY A 25 -15.16 -14.41 10.69
CA GLY A 25 -16.11 -15.36 11.22
C GLY A 25 -16.34 -16.55 10.27
N MET A 26 -15.40 -16.84 9.38
CA MET A 26 -15.59 -17.92 8.40
C MET A 26 -15.20 -19.29 8.99
N LYS A 27 -16.18 -20.06 9.42
CA LYS A 27 -16.10 -21.53 9.38
C LYS A 27 -16.13 -21.92 7.90
N SER A 28 -14.96 -21.99 7.26
CA SER A 28 -14.85 -22.57 5.92
C SER A 28 -15.08 -24.07 5.98
N GLY A 29 -15.94 -24.55 5.09
CA GLY A 29 -16.20 -25.97 4.92
C GLY A 29 -14.95 -26.78 4.59
N GLY A 30 -14.90 -27.90 5.16
CA GLY A 30 -14.01 -29.04 5.35
C GLY A 30 -12.98 -29.47 4.30
N LEU A 31 -12.62 -28.76 3.22
CA LEU A 31 -11.68 -29.33 2.23
C LEU A 31 -10.22 -28.87 2.36
N LEU A 32 -9.93 -27.79 3.05
CA LEU A 32 -8.56 -27.30 3.24
C LEU A 32 -8.00 -27.55 4.64
N ARG A 33 -8.83 -27.99 5.57
CA ARG A 33 -8.45 -28.21 6.98
C ARG A 33 -7.48 -29.37 7.22
N ASN A 34 -7.37 -30.31 6.32
CA ASN A 34 -6.59 -31.55 6.52
C ASN A 34 -5.20 -31.57 5.90
N ARG A 35 -4.74 -30.47 5.28
CA ARG A 35 -3.41 -30.45 4.64
C ARG A 35 -2.35 -29.60 5.32
N PHE A 36 -2.71 -28.70 6.22
CA PHE A 36 -1.73 -27.85 6.90
C PHE A 36 -2.12 -27.64 8.36
N SER A 37 -1.34 -28.23 9.28
CA SER A 37 -1.34 -27.82 10.70
C SER A 37 -0.57 -26.51 10.80
N PHE A 38 -1.26 -25.44 11.15
CA PHE A 38 -0.70 -24.10 11.28
C PHE A 38 -0.18 -23.91 12.71
N ASP A 39 1.12 -23.77 12.89
CA ASP A 39 1.72 -23.40 14.17
C ASP A 39 1.94 -21.86 14.18
N GLU A 40 0.97 -21.15 14.75
CA GLU A 40 0.98 -19.67 14.84
C GLU A 40 2.28 -19.11 15.44
N ASN A 41 2.85 -19.80 16.44
CA ASN A 41 4.05 -19.34 17.14
C ASN A 41 5.33 -19.47 16.28
N LYS A 42 5.41 -20.49 15.41
CA LYS A 42 6.54 -20.65 14.49
C LYS A 42 6.52 -19.67 13.34
N ASN A 43 5.33 -19.37 12.81
CA ASN A 43 5.18 -18.50 11.65
C ASN A 43 5.38 -17.03 12.01
N VAL A 44 4.92 -16.58 13.18
CA VAL A 44 5.24 -15.24 13.72
C VAL A 44 6.76 -15.09 13.94
N LYS A 45 7.45 -16.14 14.40
CA LYS A 45 8.91 -16.09 14.55
C LYS A 45 9.66 -16.04 13.21
N VAL A 46 9.14 -16.66 12.14
CA VAL A 46 9.74 -16.59 10.80
C VAL A 46 9.55 -15.19 10.21
N LEU A 47 8.35 -14.63 10.30
CA LEU A 47 8.06 -13.26 9.86
C LEU A 47 8.89 -12.23 10.64
N ASN A 48 9.02 -12.39 11.95
CA ASN A 48 9.88 -11.53 12.77
C ASN A 48 11.37 -11.69 12.41
N ARG A 49 11.84 -12.89 12.04
CA ARG A 49 13.24 -13.10 11.59
C ARG A 49 13.52 -12.45 10.22
N LEU A 50 12.59 -12.52 9.27
CA LEU A 50 12.75 -11.89 7.96
C LEU A 50 12.85 -10.35 8.05
N ASN A 51 12.31 -9.76 9.11
CA ASN A 51 12.38 -8.31 9.34
C ASN A 51 13.50 -7.87 10.29
N THR A 52 14.15 -8.78 11.03
CA THR A 52 15.15 -8.41 12.07
C THR A 52 16.54 -8.14 11.52
N ASP A 53 16.88 -8.64 10.34
CA ASP A 53 18.23 -8.54 9.79
C ASP A 53 18.42 -7.33 8.85
N TRP A 54 17.34 -6.58 8.55
CA TRP A 54 17.45 -5.38 7.75
C TRP A 54 18.00 -4.22 8.58
N VAL A 55 19.11 -3.66 8.10
CA VAL A 55 19.76 -2.50 8.70
C VAL A 55 19.40 -1.27 7.86
N PHE A 56 19.00 -0.20 8.52
CA PHE A 56 18.73 1.08 7.86
C PHE A 56 20.04 1.59 7.22
N PRO A 57 20.05 1.87 5.89
CA PRO A 57 21.28 2.23 5.20
C PRO A 57 21.81 3.60 5.62
N ASP A 58 23.13 3.69 5.80
CA ASP A 58 23.82 4.91 6.29
C ASP A 58 23.70 6.10 5.34
N GLU A 59 23.47 5.89 4.05
CA GLU A 59 23.28 6.95 3.05
C GLU A 59 21.95 7.70 3.14
N TYR A 60 21.00 7.20 3.96
CA TYR A 60 19.73 7.87 4.22
C TYR A 60 19.65 8.37 5.66
N PHE A 61 18.73 9.26 5.92
CA PHE A 61 18.33 9.61 7.28
C PHE A 61 16.83 9.51 7.42
N LEU A 62 16.40 9.19 8.64
CA LEU A 62 15.01 9.15 9.07
C LEU A 62 14.76 10.34 9.99
N GLU A 63 13.78 11.15 9.64
CA GLU A 63 13.27 12.24 10.46
C GLU A 63 11.80 11.98 10.78
N ILE A 64 11.43 12.04 12.06
CA ILE A 64 10.04 11.94 12.48
C ILE A 64 9.54 13.34 12.77
N VAL A 65 8.47 13.72 12.08
CA VAL A 65 7.79 15.00 12.28
C VAL A 65 6.35 14.75 12.74
N GLU A 66 5.77 15.74 13.40
CA GLU A 66 4.35 15.71 13.77
C GLU A 66 3.64 16.90 13.13
N VAL A 67 2.53 16.63 12.45
CA VAL A 67 1.68 17.64 11.83
C VAL A 67 0.26 17.43 12.35
N ASP A 68 -0.27 18.41 13.08
CA ASP A 68 -1.60 18.37 13.69
C ASP A 68 -1.88 17.08 14.51
N GLY A 69 -0.85 16.61 15.23
CA GLY A 69 -0.92 15.40 16.06
C GLY A 69 -0.73 14.09 15.30
N ILE A 70 -0.46 14.14 13.98
CA ILE A 70 -0.20 12.96 13.14
C ILE A 70 1.31 12.83 12.91
N ALA A 71 1.86 11.69 13.34
CA ALA A 71 3.28 11.40 13.13
C ALA A 71 3.53 11.02 11.66
N MET A 72 4.61 11.52 11.10
CA MET A 72 5.04 11.22 9.75
C MET A 72 6.55 10.96 9.74
N GLU A 73 6.99 10.02 8.92
CA GLU A 73 8.40 9.64 8.78
C GLU A 73 8.93 10.10 7.43
N TRP A 74 9.89 11.02 7.44
CA TRP A 74 10.68 11.36 6.28
C TRP A 74 11.85 10.41 6.12
N ILE A 75 12.04 9.88 4.92
CA ILE A 75 13.28 9.23 4.50
C ILE A 75 13.85 10.02 3.33
N LYS A 76 15.06 10.53 3.52
CA LYS A 76 15.76 11.36 2.54
C LYS A 76 17.19 10.85 2.40
N LYS A 77 17.75 10.94 1.19
CA LYS A 77 19.16 10.66 0.96
C LYS A 77 20.00 11.79 1.53
N LYS A 78 21.09 11.46 2.25
CA LYS A 78 22.03 12.44 2.79
C LYS A 78 22.68 13.23 1.67
N ASP A 79 22.99 14.49 1.96
CA ASP A 79 23.69 15.39 1.04
C ASP A 79 23.03 15.54 -0.35
N THR A 80 21.71 15.30 -0.41
CA THR A 80 20.93 15.43 -1.64
C THR A 80 19.61 16.11 -1.33
N GLU A 81 19.30 17.18 -2.04
CA GLU A 81 17.97 17.77 -2.06
C GLU A 81 17.18 17.22 -3.24
N SER A 82 15.90 16.98 -3.04
CA SER A 82 14.99 16.52 -4.10
C SER A 82 13.72 17.37 -4.07
N ASP A 83 13.35 17.89 -5.22
CA ASP A 83 12.09 18.56 -5.46
C ASP A 83 10.93 17.57 -5.71
N LYS A 84 11.24 16.27 -5.70
CA LYS A 84 10.30 15.16 -5.91
C LYS A 84 10.05 14.42 -4.61
N VAL A 85 8.82 13.97 -4.41
CA VAL A 85 8.42 13.27 -3.19
C VAL A 85 7.43 12.15 -3.47
N ILE A 86 7.56 11.05 -2.74
CA ILE A 86 6.59 9.96 -2.71
C ILE A 86 5.88 10.00 -1.36
N LEU A 87 4.56 10.21 -1.38
CA LEU A 87 3.69 10.07 -0.22
C LEU A 87 3.32 8.60 -0.07
N GLN A 88 3.93 7.93 0.91
CA GLN A 88 3.69 6.52 1.17
C GLN A 88 2.59 6.34 2.21
N LEU A 89 1.56 5.57 1.86
CA LEU A 89 0.44 5.18 2.71
C LEU A 89 0.54 3.68 2.99
N HIS A 90 0.76 3.32 4.26
CA HIS A 90 1.04 1.94 4.65
C HIS A 90 -0.20 1.04 4.62
N GLY A 91 -0.01 -0.26 4.39
CA GLY A 91 -1.04 -1.27 4.58
C GLY A 91 -1.28 -1.62 6.06
N GLY A 92 -2.06 -2.67 6.30
CA GLY A 92 -2.38 -3.12 7.65
C GLY A 92 -3.87 -3.14 7.95
N ALA A 93 -4.69 -3.30 6.90
CA ALA A 93 -6.16 -3.44 6.99
C ALA A 93 -6.87 -2.30 7.73
N TYR A 94 -6.30 -1.09 7.72
CA TYR A 94 -6.76 0.09 8.48
C TYR A 94 -6.81 -0.12 9.99
N THR A 95 -6.20 -1.16 10.52
CA THR A 95 -6.24 -1.53 11.95
C THR A 95 -4.85 -1.59 12.59
N ARG A 96 -3.80 -1.60 11.79
CA ARG A 96 -2.40 -1.57 12.24
C ARG A 96 -1.78 -0.23 11.90
N SER A 97 -1.13 0.38 12.88
CA SER A 97 -0.39 1.63 12.71
C SER A 97 0.98 1.39 12.06
N LEU A 98 1.63 2.45 11.64
CA LEU A 98 2.99 2.40 11.15
C LEU A 98 3.96 1.80 12.20
N LYS A 99 3.72 2.07 13.49
CA LYS A 99 4.52 1.53 14.62
C LYS A 99 4.53 0.01 14.66
N ASP A 100 3.45 -0.64 14.24
CA ASP A 100 3.33 -2.10 14.23
C ASP A 100 4.16 -2.76 13.12
N ASN A 101 4.46 -2.01 12.04
CA ASN A 101 5.12 -2.51 10.83
C ASN A 101 6.26 -1.59 10.33
N GLY A 102 6.80 -0.73 11.18
CA GLY A 102 7.73 0.35 10.80
C GLY A 102 8.94 -0.12 9.99
N THR A 103 9.55 -1.26 10.35
CA THR A 103 10.71 -1.80 9.60
C THR A 103 10.38 -2.10 8.15
N THR A 104 9.21 -2.72 7.88
CA THR A 104 8.75 -3.03 6.51
C THR A 104 8.57 -1.74 5.71
N TYR A 105 7.88 -0.75 6.27
CA TYR A 105 7.58 0.50 5.55
C TYR A 105 8.79 1.41 5.39
N ARG A 106 9.70 1.45 6.37
CA ARG A 106 11.00 2.13 6.21
C ARG A 106 11.85 1.49 5.11
N ARG A 107 11.85 0.13 5.02
CA ARG A 107 12.53 -0.58 3.92
C ARG A 107 11.92 -0.24 2.56
N MET A 108 10.59 -0.23 2.45
CA MET A 108 9.91 0.19 1.23
C MET A 108 10.22 1.64 0.88
N ALA A 109 10.18 2.55 1.86
CA ALA A 109 10.51 3.96 1.65
C ALA A 109 11.95 4.16 1.18
N VAL A 110 12.91 3.44 1.76
CA VAL A 110 14.30 3.44 1.27
C VAL A 110 14.38 2.91 -0.16
N GLN A 111 13.62 1.85 -0.49
CA GLN A 111 13.58 1.33 -1.86
C GLN A 111 13.00 2.36 -2.84
N TYR A 112 11.89 3.02 -2.51
CA TYR A 112 11.35 4.13 -3.29
C TYR A 112 12.38 5.24 -3.47
N ALA A 113 13.00 5.71 -2.37
CA ALA A 113 14.00 6.78 -2.45
C ALA A 113 15.22 6.38 -3.30
N LYS A 114 15.64 5.11 -3.24
CA LYS A 114 16.75 4.57 -4.02
C LYS A 114 16.50 4.58 -5.52
N ILE A 115 15.33 4.12 -5.96
CA ILE A 115 15.00 3.97 -7.37
C ILE A 115 14.56 5.28 -8.02
N SER A 116 14.02 6.23 -7.24
CA SER A 116 13.46 7.47 -7.76
C SER A 116 14.35 8.70 -7.53
N GLY A 117 15.27 8.65 -6.58
CA GLY A 117 15.96 9.84 -6.08
C GLY A 117 15.06 10.83 -5.32
N ALA A 118 13.78 10.52 -5.15
CA ALA A 118 12.83 11.35 -4.43
C ALA A 118 12.96 11.19 -2.90
N SER A 119 12.52 12.21 -2.16
CA SER A 119 12.21 12.05 -0.74
C SER A 119 10.97 11.19 -0.54
N VAL A 120 10.85 10.50 0.59
CA VAL A 120 9.64 9.71 0.90
C VAL A 120 9.06 10.17 2.23
N LEU A 121 7.76 10.49 2.23
CA LEU A 121 6.99 10.80 3.43
C LEU A 121 6.02 9.67 3.70
N THR A 122 6.20 8.95 4.82
CA THR A 122 5.28 7.89 5.27
C THR A 122 4.41 8.42 6.40
N VAL A 123 3.10 8.23 6.30
CA VAL A 123 2.13 8.73 7.29
C VAL A 123 1.73 7.64 8.26
N ASP A 124 1.86 7.87 9.58
CA ASP A 124 1.27 7.02 10.62
C ASP A 124 -0.20 7.45 10.84
N TYR A 125 -1.02 7.22 9.82
CA TYR A 125 -2.43 7.64 9.85
C TYR A 125 -3.22 6.90 10.92
N ARG A 126 -4.25 7.58 11.46
CA ARG A 126 -5.13 7.05 12.49
C ARG A 126 -5.89 5.81 12.02
N VAL A 127 -5.92 4.76 12.85
CA VAL A 127 -6.46 3.46 12.48
C VAL A 127 -7.67 3.06 13.32
N ALA A 128 -8.52 2.24 12.73
CA ALA A 128 -9.66 1.61 13.38
C ALA A 128 -9.20 0.50 14.37
N PRO A 129 -10.02 0.10 15.35
CA PRO A 129 -11.40 0.58 15.59
C PRO A 129 -11.49 1.92 16.29
N LYS A 130 -10.37 2.43 16.83
CA LYS A 130 -10.36 3.68 17.60
C LYS A 130 -10.72 4.89 16.71
N HIS A 131 -10.24 4.89 15.50
CA HIS A 131 -10.44 5.95 14.53
C HIS A 131 -10.92 5.35 13.19
N PRO A 132 -12.23 5.09 13.03
CA PRO A 132 -12.79 4.64 11.77
C PRO A 132 -12.78 5.76 10.72
N TYR A 133 -13.26 5.48 9.52
CA TYR A 133 -13.48 6.48 8.48
C TYR A 133 -14.25 7.69 9.05
N PRO A 134 -13.82 8.93 8.74
CA PRO A 134 -12.87 9.31 7.70
C PRO A 134 -11.41 9.52 8.18
N ALA A 135 -11.05 9.15 9.41
CA ALA A 135 -9.80 9.54 10.03
C ALA A 135 -8.54 9.31 9.18
N ALA A 136 -8.37 8.11 8.59
CA ALA A 136 -7.21 7.83 7.76
C ALA A 136 -7.17 8.67 6.47
N LEU A 137 -8.33 8.93 5.87
CA LEU A 137 -8.43 9.81 4.69
C LEU A 137 -8.07 11.25 5.03
N GLU A 138 -8.57 11.77 6.16
CA GLU A 138 -8.22 13.11 6.64
C GLU A 138 -6.71 13.27 6.86
N ASP A 139 -6.06 12.22 7.43
CA ASP A 139 -4.63 12.24 7.70
C ASP A 139 -3.80 12.14 6.40
N ALA A 140 -4.24 11.36 5.41
CA ALA A 140 -3.62 11.31 4.09
C ALA A 140 -3.74 12.65 3.35
N LEU A 141 -4.90 13.28 3.40
CA LEU A 141 -5.14 14.62 2.84
C LEU A 141 -4.33 15.70 3.57
N LEU A 142 -4.19 15.60 4.90
CA LEU A 142 -3.34 16.49 5.68
C LEU A 142 -1.88 16.40 5.20
N ALA A 143 -1.36 15.19 5.03
CA ALA A 143 0.00 14.96 4.56
C ALA A 143 0.19 15.49 3.14
N TYR A 144 -0.75 15.26 2.24
CA TYR A 144 -0.70 15.77 0.87
C TYR A 144 -0.67 17.31 0.84
N ARG A 145 -1.57 17.96 1.58
CA ARG A 145 -1.58 19.44 1.72
C ARG A 145 -0.27 19.95 2.31
N LYS A 146 0.26 19.25 3.32
CA LYS A 146 1.56 19.63 3.91
C LYS A 146 2.71 19.60 2.90
N LEU A 147 2.71 18.66 1.96
CA LEU A 147 3.68 18.64 0.87
C LEU A 147 3.55 19.88 -0.04
N LEU A 148 2.34 20.26 -0.40
CA LEU A 148 2.09 21.49 -1.18
C LEU A 148 2.52 22.74 -0.41
N ASP A 149 2.24 22.83 0.89
CA ASP A 149 2.66 23.94 1.76
C ASP A 149 4.18 24.03 1.90
N LEU A 150 4.90 22.90 1.79
CA LEU A 150 6.36 22.83 1.77
C LEU A 150 6.96 23.21 0.40
N GLY A 151 6.11 23.50 -0.60
CA GLY A 151 6.52 23.95 -1.92
C GLY A 151 6.71 22.83 -2.96
N TYR A 152 6.36 21.57 -2.63
CA TYR A 152 6.35 20.53 -3.66
C TYR A 152 5.22 20.81 -4.65
N LEU A 153 5.54 20.77 -5.94
CA LEU A 153 4.54 20.90 -6.99
C LEU A 153 3.72 19.61 -7.10
N PRO A 154 2.42 19.68 -7.41
CA PRO A 154 1.58 18.47 -7.58
C PRO A 154 2.18 17.46 -8.54
N GLU A 155 2.75 17.92 -9.66
CA GLU A 155 3.43 17.12 -10.67
C GLU A 155 4.76 16.48 -10.19
N HIS A 156 5.23 16.84 -9.01
CA HIS A 156 6.40 16.25 -8.35
C HIS A 156 6.02 15.32 -7.18
N ILE A 157 4.73 15.07 -6.96
CA ILE A 157 4.22 14.21 -5.90
C ILE A 157 3.63 12.93 -6.51
N ILE A 158 4.11 11.77 -6.07
CA ILE A 158 3.48 10.47 -6.33
C ILE A 158 2.85 9.98 -5.03
N ILE A 159 1.61 9.49 -5.07
CA ILE A 159 1.00 8.81 -3.93
C ILE A 159 1.15 7.30 -4.14
N ALA A 160 1.78 6.61 -3.19
CA ALA A 160 2.02 5.18 -3.25
C ALA A 160 1.44 4.47 -2.03
N GLY A 161 0.89 3.28 -2.22
CA GLY A 161 0.38 2.48 -1.10
C GLY A 161 0.15 1.01 -1.43
N ASP A 162 0.13 0.20 -0.38
CA ASP A 162 -0.12 -1.23 -0.49
C ASP A 162 -1.35 -1.64 0.31
N SER A 163 -2.06 -2.68 -0.10
CA SER A 163 -3.21 -3.22 0.64
C SER A 163 -4.23 -2.13 1.01
N ALA A 164 -4.50 -1.93 2.30
CA ALA A 164 -5.34 -0.82 2.81
C ALA A 164 -4.77 0.55 2.41
N GLY A 165 -3.44 0.74 2.46
CA GLY A 165 -2.80 1.98 2.00
C GLY A 165 -2.96 2.21 0.50
N GLY A 166 -3.01 1.16 -0.31
CA GLY A 166 -3.33 1.25 -1.73
C GLY A 166 -4.77 1.70 -1.98
N GLY A 167 -5.73 1.17 -1.19
CA GLY A 167 -7.10 1.68 -1.18
C GLY A 167 -7.17 3.15 -0.74
N LEU A 168 -6.42 3.51 0.31
CA LEU A 168 -6.36 4.89 0.81
C LEU A 168 -5.73 5.85 -0.22
N ALA A 169 -4.71 5.42 -0.97
CA ALA A 169 -4.11 6.22 -2.04
C ALA A 169 -5.14 6.57 -3.12
N LEU A 170 -5.93 5.58 -3.54
CA LEU A 170 -7.02 5.79 -4.51
C LEU A 170 -8.12 6.68 -3.93
N ALA A 171 -8.54 6.45 -2.68
CA ALA A 171 -9.55 7.26 -2.00
C ALA A 171 -9.09 8.72 -1.85
N THR A 172 -7.82 8.95 -1.55
CA THR A 172 -7.22 10.29 -1.49
C THR A 172 -7.33 11.00 -2.83
N CYS A 173 -6.97 10.33 -3.93
CA CYS A 173 -7.09 10.91 -5.26
C CYS A 173 -8.54 11.12 -5.69
N LEU A 174 -9.48 10.23 -5.35
CA LEU A 174 -10.92 10.46 -5.58
C LEU A 174 -11.38 11.73 -4.88
N TYR A 175 -11.00 11.89 -3.61
CA TYR A 175 -11.34 13.08 -2.84
C TYR A 175 -10.75 14.37 -3.48
N LEU A 176 -9.47 14.35 -3.83
CA LEU A 176 -8.81 15.50 -4.48
C LEU A 176 -9.53 15.89 -5.76
N LYS A 177 -9.82 14.93 -6.62
CA LYS A 177 -10.53 15.13 -7.88
C LYS A 177 -11.93 15.71 -7.66
N ASP A 178 -12.73 15.11 -6.78
CA ASP A 178 -14.12 15.49 -6.57
C ASP A 178 -14.28 16.85 -5.87
N HIS A 179 -13.17 17.40 -5.34
CA HIS A 179 -13.11 18.71 -4.70
C HIS A 179 -12.27 19.73 -5.49
N ASP A 180 -11.96 19.43 -6.75
CA ASP A 180 -11.16 20.31 -7.64
C ASP A 180 -9.82 20.73 -7.01
N LEU A 181 -9.20 19.83 -6.23
CA LEU A 181 -7.89 20.06 -5.62
C LEU A 181 -6.76 19.59 -6.56
N PRO A 182 -5.53 20.14 -6.41
CA PRO A 182 -4.41 19.71 -7.22
C PRO A 182 -4.18 18.20 -7.14
N MET A 183 -4.06 17.56 -8.31
CA MET A 183 -3.84 16.10 -8.40
C MET A 183 -2.35 15.78 -8.41
N PRO A 184 -1.91 14.64 -7.81
CA PRO A 184 -0.53 14.19 -7.87
C PRO A 184 -0.12 13.81 -9.29
N ALA A 185 1.19 13.67 -9.51
CA ALA A 185 1.76 13.23 -10.78
C ALA A 185 1.30 11.83 -11.19
N ALA A 186 1.19 10.92 -10.23
CA ALA A 186 0.79 9.53 -10.44
C ALA A 186 0.34 8.85 -9.14
N VAL A 187 -0.26 7.68 -9.29
CA VAL A 187 -0.60 6.77 -8.18
C VAL A 187 0.05 5.40 -8.41
N ILE A 188 0.69 4.86 -7.37
CA ILE A 188 1.26 3.50 -7.39
C ILE A 188 0.56 2.67 -6.32
N THR A 189 0.00 1.52 -6.71
CA THR A 189 -0.64 0.60 -5.76
C THR A 189 -0.09 -0.82 -5.87
N MET A 190 0.14 -1.46 -4.71
CA MET A 190 0.51 -2.87 -4.60
C MET A 190 -0.59 -3.61 -3.87
N SER A 191 -1.27 -4.54 -4.56
CA SER A 191 -2.35 -5.35 -3.96
C SER A 191 -3.44 -4.50 -3.26
N PRO A 192 -3.99 -3.43 -3.86
CA PRO A 192 -4.86 -2.47 -3.17
C PRO A 192 -6.16 -3.12 -2.69
N TRP A 193 -6.56 -2.83 -1.44
CA TRP A 193 -7.86 -3.19 -0.92
C TRP A 193 -8.88 -2.10 -1.23
N THR A 194 -9.66 -2.31 -2.27
CA THR A 194 -10.57 -1.29 -2.81
C THR A 194 -12.05 -1.57 -2.56
N ASN A 195 -12.43 -2.80 -2.19
CA ASN A 195 -13.81 -3.16 -1.92
C ASN A 195 -14.01 -3.65 -0.48
N LEU A 196 -14.50 -2.78 0.39
CA LEU A 196 -14.80 -3.09 1.78
C LEU A 196 -16.26 -3.58 1.97
N ASN A 197 -17.06 -3.61 0.91
CA ASN A 197 -18.48 -3.95 0.95
C ASN A 197 -18.78 -5.44 0.79
N TYR A 198 -17.86 -6.25 0.22
CA TYR A 198 -18.11 -7.70 0.01
C TYR A 198 -17.88 -8.56 1.26
N GLN A 199 -17.44 -7.98 2.35
CA GLN A 199 -17.06 -8.69 3.57
C GLN A 199 -18.30 -9.21 4.32
N ARG A 200 -18.23 -10.44 4.84
CA ARG A 200 -19.27 -11.00 5.73
C ARG A 200 -19.45 -10.20 7.01
N ARG A 201 -18.40 -9.58 7.49
CA ARG A 201 -18.39 -8.62 8.59
C ARG A 201 -17.94 -7.29 8.04
N LYS A 202 -18.66 -6.24 8.39
CA LYS A 202 -18.27 -4.88 8.10
C LYS A 202 -16.90 -4.60 8.72
N PRO A 203 -15.87 -4.21 7.94
CA PRO A 203 -14.57 -3.86 8.49
C PRO A 203 -14.66 -2.71 9.49
N ALA A 204 -13.85 -2.75 10.55
CA ALA A 204 -13.87 -1.73 11.60
C ALA A 204 -13.62 -0.31 11.06
N TYR A 205 -12.85 -0.19 9.97
CA TYR A 205 -12.60 1.09 9.30
C TYR A 205 -13.88 1.75 8.78
N VAL A 206 -14.83 0.97 8.29
CA VAL A 206 -16.09 1.51 7.75
C VAL A 206 -16.91 2.23 8.82
N GLY A 207 -16.81 1.84 10.10
CA GLY A 207 -17.56 2.43 11.20
C GLY A 207 -19.07 2.37 10.93
N ASP A 208 -19.78 3.46 11.14
CA ASP A 208 -21.23 3.57 10.91
C ASP A 208 -21.59 3.97 9.46
N ASN A 209 -20.58 4.17 8.61
CA ASN A 209 -20.77 4.63 7.23
C ASN A 209 -21.22 3.51 6.28
N ARG A 210 -21.58 3.88 5.06
CA ARG A 210 -21.88 2.92 3.99
C ARG A 210 -20.58 2.37 3.44
N ALA A 211 -20.49 1.05 3.34
CA ALA A 211 -19.29 0.38 2.84
C ALA A 211 -19.06 0.55 1.34
N ASP A 212 -20.08 0.97 0.58
CA ASP A 212 -20.03 1.29 -0.85
C ASP A 212 -19.76 2.78 -1.13
N ASP A 213 -19.45 3.58 -0.11
CA ASP A 213 -18.94 4.93 -0.30
C ASP A 213 -17.59 4.89 -1.04
N PRO A 214 -17.41 5.62 -2.17
CA PRO A 214 -16.16 5.60 -2.95
C PRO A 214 -14.91 5.98 -2.16
N TYR A 215 -15.03 6.79 -1.12
CA TYR A 215 -13.90 7.16 -0.27
C TYR A 215 -13.54 6.10 0.78
N ILE A 216 -14.43 5.12 0.98
CA ILE A 216 -14.19 3.93 1.80
C ILE A 216 -13.78 2.76 0.92
N SER A 217 -14.51 2.59 -0.19
CA SER A 217 -14.32 1.54 -1.18
C SER A 217 -14.11 2.14 -2.56
N PRO A 218 -12.87 2.47 -2.94
CA PRO A 218 -12.55 3.00 -4.26
C PRO A 218 -13.03 2.13 -5.44
N TYR A 219 -13.34 0.89 -5.20
CA TYR A 219 -14.01 -0.02 -6.14
C TYR A 219 -15.24 0.62 -6.81
N TYR A 220 -15.96 1.48 -6.09
CA TYR A 220 -17.16 2.19 -6.58
C TYR A 220 -16.85 3.58 -7.13
N GLY A 221 -15.59 4.04 -7.05
CA GLY A 221 -15.15 5.36 -7.48
C GLY A 221 -15.25 5.61 -8.99
N GLU A 222 -15.28 6.87 -9.41
CA GLU A 222 -15.23 7.30 -10.81
C GLU A 222 -13.85 7.87 -11.13
N TYR A 223 -13.18 7.33 -12.15
CA TYR A 223 -11.76 7.54 -12.39
C TYR A 223 -11.44 8.56 -13.48
N GLY A 224 -12.42 9.12 -14.20
CA GLY A 224 -12.18 10.16 -15.20
C GLY A 224 -11.39 11.34 -14.60
N GLY A 225 -10.31 11.74 -15.24
CA GLY A 225 -9.42 12.80 -14.74
C GLY A 225 -8.37 12.38 -13.72
N PHE A 226 -8.23 11.07 -13.43
CA PHE A 226 -7.15 10.56 -12.59
C PHE A 226 -5.78 10.72 -13.24
N PRO A 227 -4.72 10.85 -12.45
CA PRO A 227 -3.35 10.80 -12.95
C PRO A 227 -3.00 9.39 -13.44
N PRO A 228 -1.88 9.20 -14.17
CA PRO A 228 -1.37 7.88 -14.51
C PRO A 228 -1.27 6.96 -13.30
N MET A 229 -1.57 5.67 -13.49
CA MET A 229 -1.62 4.68 -12.44
C MET A 229 -0.72 3.49 -12.74
N LEU A 230 0.07 3.05 -11.76
CA LEU A 230 0.69 1.72 -11.73
C LEU A 230 -0.03 0.86 -10.70
N MET A 231 -0.55 -0.29 -11.13
CA MET A 231 -1.30 -1.21 -10.27
C MET A 231 -0.70 -2.61 -10.36
N GLN A 232 -0.13 -3.11 -9.26
CA GLN A 232 0.46 -4.44 -9.19
C GLN A 232 -0.32 -5.35 -8.25
N ALA A 233 -0.48 -6.62 -8.61
CA ALA A 233 -1.11 -7.64 -7.77
C ALA A 233 -0.43 -8.99 -7.90
N GLY A 234 -0.51 -9.83 -6.86
CA GLY A 234 -0.19 -11.24 -6.95
C GLY A 234 -1.31 -12.04 -7.61
N GLY A 235 -0.97 -13.05 -8.41
CA GLY A 235 -1.95 -13.91 -9.07
C GLY A 235 -2.73 -14.80 -8.11
N ASP A 236 -2.14 -15.11 -6.94
CA ASP A 236 -2.71 -16.02 -5.95
C ASP A 236 -3.16 -15.28 -4.67
N GLU A 237 -3.58 -14.01 -4.79
CA GLU A 237 -4.07 -13.22 -3.66
C GLU A 237 -5.58 -13.01 -3.67
N ILE A 238 -6.12 -12.74 -2.47
CA ILE A 238 -7.58 -12.54 -2.29
C ILE A 238 -8.09 -11.21 -2.85
N LEU A 239 -7.21 -10.20 -3.04
CA LEU A 239 -7.55 -8.86 -3.53
C LEU A 239 -7.25 -8.68 -5.03
N LEU A 240 -6.92 -9.76 -5.76
CA LEU A 240 -6.66 -9.68 -7.20
C LEU A 240 -7.81 -9.01 -7.96
N ASN A 241 -9.06 -9.41 -7.65
CA ASN A 241 -10.22 -8.84 -8.31
C ASN A 241 -10.43 -7.34 -8.00
N ASP A 242 -9.98 -6.87 -6.85
CA ASP A 242 -10.02 -5.46 -6.50
C ASP A 242 -9.13 -4.65 -7.45
N THR A 243 -7.89 -5.13 -7.67
CA THR A 243 -6.95 -4.51 -8.61
C THR A 243 -7.48 -4.53 -10.04
N LEU A 244 -7.93 -5.71 -10.52
CA LEU A 244 -8.41 -5.87 -11.89
C LEU A 244 -9.64 -4.99 -12.19
N HIS A 245 -10.56 -4.90 -11.23
CA HIS A 245 -11.77 -4.09 -11.40
C HIS A 245 -11.45 -2.60 -11.51
N VAL A 246 -10.62 -2.09 -10.59
CA VAL A 246 -10.26 -0.66 -10.58
C VAL A 246 -9.43 -0.30 -11.80
N ALA A 247 -8.45 -1.13 -12.19
CA ALA A 247 -7.63 -0.91 -13.38
C ALA A 247 -8.51 -0.79 -14.62
N LYS A 248 -9.41 -1.76 -14.85
CA LYS A 248 -10.34 -1.76 -15.96
C LYS A 248 -11.24 -0.52 -15.97
N LYS A 249 -11.80 -0.16 -14.81
CA LYS A 249 -12.69 1.01 -14.70
C LYS A 249 -11.97 2.31 -15.00
N ALA A 250 -10.71 2.43 -14.57
CA ALA A 250 -9.87 3.58 -14.84
C ALA A 250 -9.49 3.66 -16.34
N GLU A 251 -9.13 2.55 -16.98
CA GLU A 251 -8.86 2.48 -18.41
C GLU A 251 -10.10 2.86 -19.25
N GLU A 252 -11.27 2.36 -18.88
CA GLU A 252 -12.55 2.71 -19.53
C GLU A 252 -12.89 4.19 -19.38
N ALA A 253 -12.40 4.84 -18.33
CA ALA A 253 -12.52 6.28 -18.10
C ALA A 253 -11.40 7.12 -18.78
N GLY A 254 -10.52 6.50 -19.57
CA GLY A 254 -9.45 7.17 -20.32
C GLY A 254 -8.19 7.46 -19.51
N VAL A 255 -8.01 6.85 -18.35
CA VAL A 255 -6.79 6.98 -17.54
C VAL A 255 -5.70 6.09 -18.09
N SER A 256 -4.45 6.58 -18.10
CA SER A 256 -3.28 5.75 -18.40
C SER A 256 -3.01 4.80 -17.24
N VAL A 257 -3.26 3.51 -17.42
CA VAL A 257 -3.05 2.48 -16.40
C VAL A 257 -2.02 1.47 -16.88
N GLN A 258 -0.97 1.27 -16.09
CA GLN A 258 -0.09 0.13 -16.21
C GLN A 258 -0.49 -0.89 -15.13
N GLN A 259 -1.04 -2.04 -15.54
CA GLN A 259 -1.50 -3.07 -14.63
C GLN A 259 -0.74 -4.36 -14.84
N THR A 260 -0.14 -4.90 -13.77
CA THR A 260 0.63 -6.16 -13.81
C THR A 260 0.17 -7.14 -12.75
N VAL A 261 -0.15 -8.35 -13.19
CA VAL A 261 -0.42 -9.49 -12.30
C VAL A 261 0.78 -10.42 -12.32
N TYR A 262 1.36 -10.72 -11.16
CA TYR A 262 2.49 -11.61 -11.00
C TYR A 262 2.02 -13.03 -10.69
N PRO A 263 2.09 -13.99 -11.64
CA PRO A 263 1.58 -15.34 -11.45
C PRO A 263 2.24 -16.05 -10.28
N GLY A 264 1.44 -16.72 -9.43
CA GLY A 264 1.95 -17.46 -8.26
C GLY A 264 2.40 -16.58 -7.10
N MET A 265 2.31 -15.26 -7.23
CA MET A 265 2.63 -14.34 -6.14
C MET A 265 1.39 -14.08 -5.28
N PHE A 266 1.67 -13.73 -4.04
CA PHE A 266 0.70 -13.51 -2.98
C PHE A 266 0.61 -12.01 -2.64
N HIS A 267 -0.27 -11.71 -1.71
CA HIS A 267 -0.58 -10.36 -1.27
C HIS A 267 0.67 -9.59 -0.78
N VAL A 268 0.93 -8.44 -1.40
CA VAL A 268 2.05 -7.52 -1.08
C VAL A 268 3.41 -8.22 -1.05
N PHE A 269 3.66 -9.16 -1.97
CA PHE A 269 4.90 -9.94 -2.04
C PHE A 269 6.15 -9.04 -2.17
N GLN A 270 6.04 -7.90 -2.81
CA GLN A 270 7.12 -6.92 -3.02
C GLN A 270 7.72 -6.41 -1.71
N ALA A 271 6.87 -6.19 -0.69
CA ALA A 271 7.26 -5.68 0.61
C ALA A 271 7.71 -6.79 1.56
N LEU A 272 7.04 -7.95 1.49
CA LEU A 272 7.21 -9.03 2.46
C LEU A 272 8.41 -9.92 2.15
N PHE A 273 8.72 -10.12 0.86
CA PHE A 273 9.83 -10.98 0.42
C PHE A 273 10.63 -10.32 -0.72
N PRO A 274 11.35 -9.24 -0.42
CA PRO A 274 12.09 -8.46 -1.42
C PRO A 274 13.23 -9.23 -2.10
N GLU A 275 13.63 -10.39 -1.56
CA GLU A 275 14.63 -11.29 -2.15
C GLU A 275 14.09 -12.16 -3.29
N LEU A 276 12.78 -12.18 -3.51
CA LEU A 276 12.19 -12.90 -4.64
C LEU A 276 12.53 -12.21 -5.97
N SER A 277 12.76 -13.01 -7.01
CA SER A 277 12.98 -12.49 -8.38
C SER A 277 11.78 -11.69 -8.88
N GLU A 278 10.58 -12.14 -8.55
CA GLU A 278 9.32 -11.47 -8.87
C GLU A 278 9.17 -10.11 -8.17
N ALA A 279 9.64 -10.02 -6.91
CA ALA A 279 9.67 -8.76 -6.20
C ALA A 279 10.66 -7.77 -6.83
N ASN A 280 11.85 -8.24 -7.23
CA ASN A 280 12.81 -7.40 -7.96
C ASN A 280 12.24 -6.92 -9.29
N THR A 281 11.56 -7.80 -10.05
CA THR A 281 10.90 -7.42 -11.30
C THR A 281 9.83 -6.37 -11.07
N ALA A 282 9.02 -6.53 -10.01
CA ALA A 282 7.99 -5.56 -9.65
C ALA A 282 8.58 -4.19 -9.25
N TRP A 283 9.69 -4.18 -8.53
CA TRP A 283 10.38 -2.93 -8.18
C TRP A 283 11.06 -2.27 -9.38
N ASN A 284 11.58 -3.04 -10.36
CA ASN A 284 12.10 -2.48 -11.61
C ASN A 284 10.97 -1.82 -12.41
N GLU A 285 9.79 -2.43 -12.47
CA GLU A 285 8.60 -1.83 -13.09
C GLU A 285 8.20 -0.51 -12.39
N VAL A 286 8.28 -0.44 -11.07
CA VAL A 286 8.06 0.80 -10.30
C VAL A 286 9.10 1.86 -10.66
N GLU A 287 10.38 1.49 -10.80
CA GLU A 287 11.46 2.40 -11.21
C GLU A 287 11.23 2.96 -12.61
N GLU A 288 10.89 2.11 -13.57
CA GLU A 288 10.59 2.51 -14.95
C GLU A 288 9.39 3.47 -14.99
N PHE A 289 8.32 3.15 -14.27
CA PHE A 289 7.13 4.00 -14.18
C PHE A 289 7.44 5.37 -13.56
N ILE A 290 8.13 5.41 -12.41
CA ILE A 290 8.50 6.68 -11.75
C ILE A 290 9.42 7.51 -12.66
N THR A 291 10.38 6.87 -13.32
CA THR A 291 11.29 7.54 -14.26
C THR A 291 10.51 8.18 -15.41
N PHE A 292 9.57 7.46 -15.99
CA PHE A 292 8.69 8.00 -17.04
C PHE A 292 7.88 9.20 -16.52
N ILE A 293 7.21 9.06 -15.37
CA ILE A 293 6.38 10.13 -14.78
C ILE A 293 7.19 11.40 -14.50
N PHE A 294 8.42 11.27 -14.03
CA PHE A 294 9.26 12.42 -13.67
C PHE A 294 10.13 12.96 -14.83
N SER A 295 10.23 12.25 -15.95
CA SER A 295 10.99 12.69 -17.12
C SER A 295 10.21 13.62 -18.05
N ASP A 296 8.89 13.52 -18.06
CA ASP A 296 8.02 14.29 -18.96
C ASP A 296 7.66 15.71 -18.45
N LYS A 297 8.41 16.23 -17.43
CA LYS A 297 8.10 17.51 -16.78
C LYS A 297 9.32 18.39 -16.55
#